data_d733c7f5fac3698f7f1786c95544c3e6
#
_entry.id   d733c7f5fac3698f7f1786c95544c3e6
#
_cell.length_a   1.000
_cell.length_b   1.000
_cell.length_c   1.000
_cell.angle_alpha   90.00
_cell.angle_beta   90.00
_cell.angle_gamma   90.00
#
_symmetry.space_group_name_H-M   'P 1'
#
loop_
_entity.id
_entity.type
_entity.pdbx_description
1 polymer ?
#
loop_
_entity_poly.entity_id
_entity_poly.type
_entity_poly.pdbx_seq_one_letter_code
_entity_poly.pdbx_strand_id
1 'polypeptide(L)'
;MRVLVTGSSGRVGRAIYVRLCREHEVVGLDRSPSSTADIVGSIADTALLERALRGADAVLHTAALHAPHVGIVPDTQFERVNVQATHDLAKLAVQAGVRRFIFTSTTALYGRAATPGPKAGWVDEALAPQPETVYHRTKLAAEALLEVLSRETAFAVTALRMSRCFPEPAPVMAVYRLHRGIDARDVADAHALALESASGGFRRFVISGATPFLPEDVEELTGHAPAVLERRAPELVEIFARRGWLLPKAIDRVYSPMLAIRELGWRPRHDFREVLRMLDEGSSEVLPPRNH
;
A
#
# COMPACT_ATOMS: atom_id res chain seq x y z
N MET A 1 -17.91 -13.48 6.93
CA MET A 1 -18.19 -12.92 5.58
C MET A 1 -17.45 -13.73 4.56
N ARG A 2 -18.01 -13.81 3.35
CA ARG A 2 -17.28 -14.30 2.17
C ARG A 2 -16.57 -13.13 1.49
N VAL A 3 -15.26 -13.21 1.33
CA VAL A 3 -14.41 -12.09 0.89
C VAL A 3 -13.63 -12.50 -0.36
N LEU A 4 -13.81 -11.77 -1.46
CA LEU A 4 -13.00 -11.96 -2.66
C LEU A 4 -11.72 -11.11 -2.57
N VAL A 5 -10.54 -11.73 -2.67
CA VAL A 5 -9.24 -11.07 -2.74
C VAL A 5 -8.67 -11.23 -4.14
N THR A 6 -8.57 -10.16 -4.92
CA THR A 6 -7.91 -10.20 -6.22
C THR A 6 -6.42 -9.85 -6.10
N GLY A 7 -5.57 -10.42 -6.94
CA GLY A 7 -4.12 -10.27 -6.80
C GLY A 7 -3.55 -11.08 -5.64
N SER A 8 -4.22 -12.17 -5.29
CA SER A 8 -3.97 -12.99 -4.09
C SER A 8 -2.62 -13.72 -4.09
N SER A 9 -1.99 -13.92 -5.24
CA SER A 9 -0.65 -14.52 -5.36
C SER A 9 0.48 -13.49 -5.12
N GLY A 10 0.17 -12.19 -5.23
CA GLY A 10 1.13 -11.13 -5.00
C GLY A 10 1.51 -10.97 -3.53
N ARG A 11 2.62 -10.24 -3.25
CA ARG A 11 3.13 -10.03 -1.89
C ARG A 11 2.05 -9.51 -0.92
N VAL A 12 1.35 -8.45 -1.30
CA VAL A 12 0.32 -7.82 -0.46
C VAL A 12 -0.94 -8.68 -0.42
N GLY A 13 -1.41 -9.18 -1.58
CA GLY A 13 -2.61 -10.02 -1.65
C GLY A 13 -2.49 -11.30 -0.83
N ARG A 14 -1.31 -11.94 -0.82
CA ARG A 14 -1.03 -13.11 0.01
C ARG A 14 -1.07 -12.78 1.50
N ALA A 15 -0.49 -11.67 1.91
CA ALA A 15 -0.53 -11.24 3.30
C ALA A 15 -1.99 -10.96 3.76
N ILE A 16 -2.79 -10.32 2.91
CA ILE A 16 -4.22 -10.08 3.15
C ILE A 16 -4.98 -11.40 3.23
N TYR A 17 -4.78 -12.31 2.28
CA TYR A 17 -5.44 -13.62 2.28
C TYR A 17 -5.19 -14.36 3.58
N VAL A 18 -3.92 -14.50 3.98
CA VAL A 18 -3.52 -15.20 5.22
C VAL A 18 -4.09 -14.50 6.46
N ARG A 19 -4.15 -13.18 6.48
CA ARG A 19 -4.72 -12.42 7.60
C ARG A 19 -6.22 -12.67 7.75
N LEU A 20 -6.94 -12.65 6.63
CA LEU A 20 -8.40 -12.73 6.64
C LEU A 20 -8.95 -14.14 6.81
N CYS A 21 -8.25 -15.19 6.32
CA CYS A 21 -8.74 -16.58 6.43
C CYS A 21 -8.86 -17.10 7.86
N ARG A 22 -8.39 -16.34 8.86
CA ARG A 22 -8.58 -16.65 10.29
C ARG A 22 -10.01 -16.37 10.77
N GLU A 23 -10.73 -15.48 10.09
CA GLU A 23 -12.01 -14.94 10.58
C GLU A 23 -13.10 -14.95 9.49
N HIS A 24 -12.71 -15.17 8.21
CA HIS A 24 -13.59 -15.06 7.06
C HIS A 24 -13.39 -16.23 6.09
N GLU A 25 -14.41 -16.50 5.28
CA GLU A 25 -14.27 -17.34 4.09
C GLU A 25 -13.61 -16.48 2.99
N VAL A 26 -12.36 -16.76 2.66
CA VAL A 26 -11.59 -16.00 1.67
C VAL A 26 -11.50 -16.77 0.37
N VAL A 27 -11.80 -16.10 -0.74
CA VAL A 27 -11.61 -16.62 -2.10
C VAL A 27 -10.58 -15.75 -2.79
N GLY A 28 -9.43 -16.34 -3.14
CA GLY A 28 -8.37 -15.66 -3.86
C GLY A 28 -8.54 -15.79 -5.37
N LEU A 29 -8.35 -14.68 -6.08
CA LEU A 29 -8.29 -14.64 -7.54
C LEU A 29 -6.98 -14.03 -7.99
N ASP A 30 -6.21 -14.75 -8.81
CA ASP A 30 -5.00 -14.25 -9.43
C ASP A 30 -4.76 -14.92 -10.78
N ARG A 31 -4.04 -14.25 -11.67
CA ARG A 31 -3.60 -14.84 -12.94
C ARG A 31 -2.47 -15.85 -12.77
N SER A 32 -1.74 -15.75 -11.68
CA SER A 32 -0.62 -16.64 -11.33
C SER A 32 -1.08 -17.67 -10.30
N PRO A 33 -0.95 -18.97 -10.58
CA PRO A 33 -1.33 -20.00 -9.61
C PRO A 33 -0.46 -19.92 -8.35
N SER A 34 -1.11 -20.08 -7.19
CA SER A 34 -0.45 -20.17 -5.88
C SER A 34 -1.41 -20.80 -4.87
N SER A 35 -0.94 -21.11 -3.68
CA SER A 35 -1.75 -21.62 -2.56
C SER A 35 -2.83 -20.64 -2.07
N THR A 36 -2.76 -19.38 -2.49
CA THR A 36 -3.73 -18.32 -2.15
C THR A 36 -4.57 -17.89 -3.37
N ALA A 37 -4.50 -18.62 -4.49
CA ALA A 37 -5.31 -18.39 -5.68
C ALA A 37 -6.27 -19.56 -5.90
N ASP A 38 -7.46 -19.48 -5.30
CA ASP A 38 -8.52 -20.47 -5.46
C ASP A 38 -9.09 -20.44 -6.89
N ILE A 39 -9.05 -19.26 -7.51
CA ILE A 39 -9.47 -19.03 -8.90
C ILE A 39 -8.26 -18.50 -9.67
N VAL A 40 -7.84 -19.23 -10.69
CA VAL A 40 -6.76 -18.78 -11.58
C VAL A 40 -7.36 -18.13 -12.83
N GLY A 41 -7.06 -16.83 -13.03
CA GLY A 41 -7.53 -16.07 -14.18
C GLY A 41 -7.33 -14.57 -14.06
N SER A 42 -7.75 -13.86 -15.11
CA SER A 42 -7.56 -12.41 -15.21
C SER A 42 -8.74 -11.63 -14.65
N ILE A 43 -8.47 -10.53 -13.94
CA ILE A 43 -9.50 -9.55 -13.57
C ILE A 43 -10.12 -8.82 -14.77
N ALA A 44 -9.58 -8.97 -15.98
CA ALA A 44 -10.17 -8.46 -17.20
C ALA A 44 -11.18 -9.43 -17.86
N ASP A 45 -11.40 -10.60 -17.26
CA ASP A 45 -12.42 -11.57 -17.67
C ASP A 45 -13.69 -11.36 -16.83
N THR A 46 -14.68 -10.68 -17.42
CA THR A 46 -15.93 -10.33 -16.73
C THR A 46 -16.76 -11.57 -16.37
N ALA A 47 -16.79 -12.59 -17.21
CA ALA A 47 -17.51 -13.84 -16.92
C ALA A 47 -16.86 -14.59 -15.74
N LEU A 48 -15.54 -14.54 -15.61
CA LEU A 48 -14.82 -15.04 -14.45
C LEU A 48 -15.17 -14.25 -13.19
N LEU A 49 -15.18 -12.91 -13.29
CA LEU A 49 -15.52 -12.04 -12.18
C LEU A 49 -16.95 -12.25 -11.66
N GLU A 50 -17.93 -12.41 -12.55
CA GLU A 50 -19.32 -12.73 -12.18
C GLU A 50 -19.40 -14.03 -11.36
N ARG A 51 -18.63 -15.05 -11.74
CA ARG A 51 -18.56 -16.31 -10.97
C ARG A 51 -17.88 -16.12 -9.62
N ALA A 52 -16.77 -15.38 -9.59
CA ALA A 52 -16.00 -15.15 -8.37
C ALA A 52 -16.77 -14.31 -7.33
N LEU A 53 -17.63 -13.39 -7.79
CA LEU A 53 -18.44 -12.52 -6.94
C LEU A 53 -19.69 -13.18 -6.34
N ARG A 54 -20.07 -14.40 -6.78
CA ARG A 54 -21.28 -15.06 -6.26
C ARG A 54 -21.20 -15.27 -4.75
N GLY A 55 -22.13 -14.66 -4.02
CA GLY A 55 -22.20 -14.74 -2.56
C GLY A 55 -21.09 -13.99 -1.82
N ALA A 56 -20.30 -13.16 -2.50
CA ALA A 56 -19.31 -12.33 -1.84
C ALA A 56 -19.97 -11.17 -1.09
N ASP A 57 -19.59 -10.98 0.16
CA ASP A 57 -19.98 -9.84 1.01
C ASP A 57 -19.10 -8.62 0.77
N ALA A 58 -17.82 -8.86 0.41
CA ALA A 58 -16.81 -7.82 0.23
C ALA A 58 -15.76 -8.21 -0.83
N VAL A 59 -15.12 -7.19 -1.40
CA VAL A 59 -13.98 -7.32 -2.31
C VAL A 59 -12.78 -6.54 -1.76
N LEU A 60 -11.61 -7.20 -1.71
CA LEU A 60 -10.32 -6.57 -1.50
C LEU A 60 -9.53 -6.65 -2.80
N HIS A 61 -9.36 -5.50 -3.45
CA HIS A 61 -8.80 -5.42 -4.78
C HIS A 61 -7.34 -4.98 -4.75
N THR A 62 -6.41 -5.95 -4.92
CA THR A 62 -4.96 -5.68 -4.97
C THR A 62 -4.34 -5.92 -6.34
N ALA A 63 -5.05 -6.60 -7.24
CA ALA A 63 -4.55 -6.89 -8.58
C ALA A 63 -4.30 -5.60 -9.38
N ALA A 64 -3.07 -5.42 -9.85
CA ALA A 64 -2.68 -4.27 -10.65
C ALA A 64 -1.35 -4.52 -11.40
N LEU A 65 -1.13 -3.81 -12.50
CA LEU A 65 0.21 -3.53 -12.97
C LEU A 65 0.81 -2.40 -12.10
N HIS A 66 2.07 -2.51 -11.68
CA HIS A 66 2.69 -1.60 -10.73
C HIS A 66 4.05 -1.07 -11.21
N ALA A 67 4.71 -0.22 -10.42
CA ALA A 67 5.90 0.51 -10.82
C ALA A 67 6.99 -0.28 -11.59
N PRO A 68 7.37 -1.52 -11.22
CA PRO A 68 8.33 -2.32 -11.99
C PRO A 68 7.92 -2.64 -13.43
N HIS A 69 6.64 -2.54 -13.78
CA HIS A 69 6.16 -2.78 -15.15
C HIS A 69 6.25 -1.53 -16.05
N VAL A 70 6.49 -0.34 -15.48
CA VAL A 70 6.60 0.92 -16.24
C VAL A 70 7.80 0.87 -17.19
N GLY A 71 7.59 1.18 -18.45
CA GLY A 71 8.60 1.09 -19.50
C GLY A 71 8.84 -0.35 -20.06
N ILE A 72 8.21 -1.38 -19.44
CA ILE A 72 8.26 -2.78 -19.91
C ILE A 72 6.94 -3.17 -20.57
N VAL A 73 5.83 -2.80 -19.93
CA VAL A 73 4.47 -3.09 -20.39
C VAL A 73 3.90 -1.81 -21.02
N PRO A 74 3.22 -1.90 -22.17
CA PRO A 74 2.58 -0.73 -22.81
C PRO A 74 1.59 -0.01 -21.90
N ASP A 75 1.53 1.32 -21.99
CA ASP A 75 0.62 2.16 -21.20
C ASP A 75 -0.85 1.73 -21.35
N THR A 76 -1.27 1.27 -22.53
CA THR A 76 -2.61 0.75 -22.80
C THR A 76 -2.96 -0.47 -21.94
N GLN A 77 -1.98 -1.29 -21.54
CA GLN A 77 -2.22 -2.41 -20.62
C GLN A 77 -2.42 -1.92 -19.18
N PHE A 78 -1.74 -0.84 -18.78
CA PHE A 78 -2.01 -0.20 -17.48
C PHE A 78 -3.45 0.34 -17.44
N GLU A 79 -3.91 1.02 -18.49
CA GLU A 79 -5.30 1.50 -18.59
C GLU A 79 -6.30 0.36 -18.52
N ARG A 80 -6.07 -0.71 -19.29
CA ARG A 80 -6.94 -1.88 -19.31
C ARG A 80 -7.03 -2.57 -17.96
N VAL A 81 -5.89 -2.81 -17.30
CA VAL A 81 -5.84 -3.60 -16.05
C VAL A 81 -6.16 -2.75 -14.84
N ASN A 82 -5.54 -1.57 -14.71
CA ASN A 82 -5.67 -0.77 -13.49
C ASN A 82 -6.91 0.11 -13.46
N VAL A 83 -7.44 0.50 -14.62
CA VAL A 83 -8.61 1.38 -14.72
C VAL A 83 -9.84 0.61 -15.12
N GLN A 84 -9.86 0.07 -16.36
CA GLN A 84 -11.06 -0.56 -16.89
C GLN A 84 -11.46 -1.80 -16.08
N ALA A 85 -10.54 -2.75 -15.85
CA ALA A 85 -10.85 -3.96 -15.11
C ALA A 85 -11.22 -3.69 -13.65
N THR A 86 -10.63 -2.66 -13.00
CA THR A 86 -11.03 -2.21 -11.66
C THR A 86 -12.47 -1.69 -11.67
N HIS A 87 -12.82 -0.87 -12.66
CA HIS A 87 -14.16 -0.32 -12.80
C HIS A 87 -15.21 -1.40 -13.06
N ASP A 88 -14.90 -2.35 -13.97
CA ASP A 88 -15.80 -3.46 -14.29
C ASP A 88 -16.01 -4.37 -13.06
N LEU A 89 -14.93 -4.70 -12.34
CA LEU A 89 -15.02 -5.45 -11.10
C LEU A 89 -15.92 -4.74 -10.07
N ALA A 90 -15.75 -3.44 -9.88
CA ALA A 90 -16.56 -2.68 -8.93
C ALA A 90 -18.05 -2.61 -9.33
N LYS A 91 -18.34 -2.42 -10.62
CA LYS A 91 -19.73 -2.47 -11.14
C LYS A 91 -20.37 -3.83 -10.94
N LEU A 92 -19.66 -4.91 -11.29
CA LEU A 92 -20.13 -6.27 -11.07
C LEU A 92 -20.33 -6.58 -9.59
N ALA A 93 -19.46 -6.05 -8.72
CA ALA A 93 -19.61 -6.17 -7.27
C ALA A 93 -20.90 -5.49 -6.77
N VAL A 94 -21.22 -4.29 -7.25
CA VAL A 94 -22.49 -3.61 -6.95
C VAL A 94 -23.68 -4.46 -7.40
N GLN A 95 -23.65 -4.99 -8.63
CA GLN A 95 -24.73 -5.83 -9.20
C GLN A 95 -24.89 -7.14 -8.41
N ALA A 96 -23.80 -7.71 -7.90
CA ALA A 96 -23.80 -8.91 -7.07
C ALA A 96 -24.24 -8.68 -5.62
N GLY A 97 -24.51 -7.42 -5.22
CA GLY A 97 -24.93 -7.08 -3.86
C GLY A 97 -23.76 -6.99 -2.86
N VAL A 98 -22.53 -6.91 -3.33
CA VAL A 98 -21.35 -6.67 -2.48
C VAL A 98 -21.50 -5.31 -1.80
N ARG A 99 -21.23 -5.28 -0.50
CA ARG A 99 -21.44 -4.06 0.29
C ARG A 99 -20.17 -3.22 0.51
N ARG A 100 -18.99 -3.85 0.43
CA ARG A 100 -17.70 -3.21 0.76
C ARG A 100 -16.64 -3.51 -0.29
N PHE A 101 -15.93 -2.48 -0.68
CA PHE A 101 -14.84 -2.58 -1.64
C PHE A 101 -13.59 -1.88 -1.08
N ILE A 102 -12.57 -2.66 -0.76
CA ILE A 102 -11.30 -2.13 -0.26
C ILE A 102 -10.30 -2.15 -1.42
N PHE A 103 -9.85 -0.96 -1.82
CA PHE A 103 -8.96 -0.76 -2.95
C PHE A 103 -7.53 -0.52 -2.48
N THR A 104 -6.61 -1.39 -2.87
CA THR A 104 -5.18 -1.16 -2.64
C THR A 104 -4.66 -0.12 -3.61
N SER A 105 -4.56 1.11 -3.15
CA SER A 105 -3.95 2.22 -3.85
C SER A 105 -2.48 2.40 -3.43
N THR A 106 -1.86 3.50 -3.78
CA THR A 106 -0.43 3.72 -3.56
C THR A 106 -0.12 5.17 -3.24
N THR A 107 0.85 5.42 -2.36
CA THR A 107 1.40 6.76 -2.16
C THR A 107 2.22 7.28 -3.38
N ALA A 108 2.58 6.39 -4.31
CA ALA A 108 3.29 6.78 -5.52
C ALA A 108 2.50 7.78 -6.39
N LEU A 109 1.15 7.77 -6.32
CA LEU A 109 0.30 8.70 -7.08
C LEU A 109 0.50 10.17 -6.71
N TYR A 110 1.09 10.47 -5.54
CA TYR A 110 1.43 11.85 -5.20
C TYR A 110 2.52 12.43 -6.12
N GLY A 111 3.37 11.58 -6.72
CA GLY A 111 4.36 11.99 -7.73
C GLY A 111 5.23 13.14 -7.25
N ARG A 112 5.33 14.23 -8.03
CA ARG A 112 6.12 15.40 -7.69
C ARG A 112 5.65 16.15 -6.45
N ALA A 113 4.37 16.09 -6.11
CA ALA A 113 3.87 16.73 -4.90
C ALA A 113 4.53 16.19 -3.62
N ALA A 114 4.97 14.92 -3.65
CA ALA A 114 5.66 14.31 -2.51
C ALA A 114 7.11 14.82 -2.32
N THR A 115 7.69 15.51 -3.33
CA THR A 115 9.05 16.06 -3.29
C THR A 115 9.06 17.49 -3.80
N PRO A 116 8.58 18.47 -3.01
CA PRO A 116 8.28 19.82 -3.49
C PRO A 116 9.50 20.70 -3.79
N GLY A 117 10.73 20.23 -3.57
CA GLY A 117 11.95 20.99 -3.87
C GLY A 117 12.91 21.07 -2.70
N PRO A 118 13.22 22.27 -2.15
CA PRO A 118 14.31 22.45 -1.20
C PRO A 118 14.05 21.79 0.18
N LYS A 119 12.80 21.49 0.51
CA LYS A 119 12.41 20.80 1.72
C LYS A 119 11.78 19.43 1.44
N ALA A 120 11.75 18.56 2.44
CA ALA A 120 11.06 17.29 2.35
C ALA A 120 9.54 17.48 2.23
N GLY A 121 8.88 16.60 1.47
CA GLY A 121 7.42 16.60 1.42
C GLY A 121 6.83 16.00 2.69
N TRP A 122 5.88 16.70 3.31
CA TRP A 122 4.97 16.10 4.28
C TRP A 122 3.71 15.66 3.56
N VAL A 123 3.47 14.36 3.51
CA VAL A 123 2.44 13.77 2.66
C VAL A 123 1.37 13.11 3.52
N ASP A 124 0.18 13.65 3.43
CA ASP A 124 -1.06 13.11 3.99
C ASP A 124 -2.17 13.07 2.93
N GLU A 125 -3.40 12.79 3.33
CA GLU A 125 -4.54 12.70 2.43
C GLU A 125 -5.01 14.04 1.84
N ALA A 126 -4.62 15.17 2.48
CA ALA A 126 -4.97 16.52 2.02
C ALA A 126 -4.07 16.99 0.86
N LEU A 127 -2.88 16.40 0.70
CA LEU A 127 -1.97 16.75 -0.38
C LEU A 127 -2.57 16.35 -1.74
N ALA A 128 -2.68 17.31 -2.65
CA ALA A 128 -3.14 17.06 -4.02
C ALA A 128 -2.11 16.26 -4.82
N PRO A 129 -2.48 15.10 -5.41
CA PRO A 129 -1.57 14.32 -6.25
C PRO A 129 -1.08 15.06 -7.49
N GLN A 130 0.20 14.82 -7.86
CA GLN A 130 0.82 15.27 -9.11
C GLN A 130 1.47 14.08 -9.82
N PRO A 131 0.67 13.20 -10.44
CA PRO A 131 1.14 11.93 -11.01
C PRO A 131 2.08 12.16 -12.20
N GLU A 132 3.17 11.38 -12.28
CA GLU A 132 4.17 11.48 -13.34
C GLU A 132 4.15 10.29 -14.29
N THR A 133 4.05 9.08 -13.78
CA THR A 133 4.09 7.84 -14.55
C THR A 133 2.69 7.36 -14.92
N VAL A 134 2.58 6.46 -15.90
CA VAL A 134 1.33 5.77 -16.24
C VAL A 134 0.76 5.03 -15.01
N TYR A 135 1.62 4.42 -14.19
CA TYR A 135 1.18 3.76 -12.96
C TYR A 135 0.50 4.75 -11.99
N HIS A 136 1.12 5.91 -11.76
CA HIS A 136 0.53 6.95 -10.90
C HIS A 136 -0.83 7.43 -11.43
N ARG A 137 -0.91 7.73 -12.74
CA ARG A 137 -2.14 8.21 -13.40
C ARG A 137 -3.26 7.18 -13.33
N THR A 138 -2.95 5.91 -13.63
CA THR A 138 -3.98 4.85 -13.65
C THR A 138 -4.48 4.50 -12.25
N LYS A 139 -3.64 4.54 -11.21
CA LYS A 139 -4.10 4.36 -9.83
C LYS A 139 -5.00 5.52 -9.36
N LEU A 140 -4.65 6.76 -9.72
CA LEU A 140 -5.47 7.94 -9.42
C LEU A 140 -6.81 7.91 -10.18
N ALA A 141 -6.80 7.53 -11.47
CA ALA A 141 -8.01 7.37 -12.27
C ALA A 141 -8.95 6.31 -11.70
N ALA A 142 -8.40 5.18 -11.26
CA ALA A 142 -9.18 4.13 -10.59
C ALA A 142 -9.83 4.63 -9.30
N GLU A 143 -9.10 5.39 -8.45
CA GLU A 143 -9.70 6.02 -7.25
C GLU A 143 -10.86 6.93 -7.63
N ALA A 144 -10.70 7.77 -8.67
CA ALA A 144 -11.76 8.70 -9.11
C ALA A 144 -13.02 7.98 -9.59
N LEU A 145 -12.87 6.91 -10.39
CA LEU A 145 -14.00 6.08 -10.83
C LEU A 145 -14.72 5.39 -9.66
N LEU A 146 -13.98 4.87 -8.70
CA LEU A 146 -14.55 4.25 -7.51
C LEU A 146 -15.25 5.26 -6.61
N GLU A 147 -14.74 6.49 -6.52
CA GLU A 147 -15.39 7.59 -5.79
C GLU A 147 -16.72 7.98 -6.43
N VAL A 148 -16.79 8.11 -7.77
CA VAL A 148 -18.03 8.37 -8.51
C VAL A 148 -19.03 7.24 -8.27
N LEU A 149 -18.63 5.98 -8.45
CA LEU A 149 -19.50 4.83 -8.24
C LEU A 149 -20.05 4.78 -6.81
N SER A 150 -19.21 5.08 -5.82
CA SER A 150 -19.63 5.13 -4.41
C SER A 150 -20.65 6.23 -4.12
N ARG A 151 -20.57 7.38 -4.83
CA ARG A 151 -21.57 8.48 -4.70
C ARG A 151 -22.90 8.16 -5.37
N GLU A 152 -22.85 7.46 -6.50
CA GLU A 152 -24.04 7.11 -7.28
C GLU A 152 -24.80 5.91 -6.70
N THR A 153 -24.13 5.12 -5.88
CA THR A 153 -24.68 3.91 -5.28
C THR A 153 -24.37 3.89 -3.78
N ALA A 154 -25.08 3.15 -2.98
CA ALA A 154 -24.75 3.00 -1.55
C ALA A 154 -23.47 2.14 -1.29
N PHE A 155 -22.59 1.99 -2.28
CA PHE A 155 -21.41 1.14 -2.24
C PHE A 155 -20.28 1.76 -1.42
N ALA A 156 -19.91 1.12 -0.32
CA ALA A 156 -18.84 1.59 0.54
C ALA A 156 -17.47 1.27 -0.06
N VAL A 157 -16.67 2.28 -0.33
CA VAL A 157 -15.32 2.13 -0.91
C VAL A 157 -14.28 2.74 0.03
N THR A 158 -13.23 1.96 0.34
CA THR A 158 -12.05 2.46 1.06
C THR A 158 -10.80 2.27 0.21
N ALA A 159 -10.15 3.36 -0.17
CA ALA A 159 -8.87 3.36 -0.87
C ALA A 159 -7.71 3.45 0.14
N LEU A 160 -6.83 2.47 0.15
CA LEU A 160 -5.65 2.42 1.01
C LEU A 160 -4.41 2.76 0.19
N ARG A 161 -3.93 4.00 0.29
CA ARG A 161 -2.70 4.50 -0.36
C ARG A 161 -1.48 3.98 0.39
N MET A 162 -1.12 2.74 0.12
CA MET A 162 0.03 2.11 0.78
C MET A 162 1.37 2.68 0.31
N SER A 163 2.31 2.80 1.23
CA SER A 163 3.68 3.19 0.96
C SER A 163 4.53 2.00 0.47
N ARG A 164 5.84 2.20 0.28
CA ARG A 164 6.74 1.21 -0.30
C ARG A 164 6.80 -0.07 0.52
N CYS A 165 6.51 -1.20 -0.11
CA CYS A 165 6.43 -2.53 0.52
C CYS A 165 7.21 -3.58 -0.28
N PHE A 166 8.50 -3.31 -0.57
CA PHE A 166 9.40 -4.23 -1.27
C PHE A 166 10.59 -4.61 -0.40
N PRO A 167 11.21 -5.80 -0.60
CA PRO A 167 12.50 -6.11 -0.03
C PRO A 167 13.54 -5.10 -0.52
N GLU A 168 14.30 -4.57 0.42
CA GLU A 168 15.39 -3.63 0.18
C GLU A 168 16.62 -4.06 1.01
N PRO A 169 17.81 -3.56 0.70
CA PRO A 169 18.95 -3.71 1.60
C PRO A 169 18.60 -3.23 3.00
N ALA A 170 18.95 -4.00 4.02
CA ALA A 170 18.52 -3.77 5.40
C ALA A 170 18.70 -2.32 5.90
N PRO A 171 19.83 -1.63 5.67
CA PRO A 171 19.98 -0.24 6.09
C PRO A 171 18.96 0.69 5.42
N VAL A 172 18.69 0.49 4.13
CA VAL A 172 17.71 1.28 3.37
C VAL A 172 16.30 1.01 3.87
N MET A 173 15.95 -0.27 4.05
CA MET A 173 14.63 -0.69 4.49
C MET A 173 14.32 -0.19 5.91
N ALA A 174 15.32 -0.23 6.82
CA ALA A 174 15.18 0.26 8.19
C ALA A 174 14.87 1.77 8.22
N VAL A 175 15.60 2.58 7.44
CA VAL A 175 15.30 4.01 7.30
C VAL A 175 13.92 4.24 6.66
N TYR A 176 13.56 3.47 5.62
CA TYR A 176 12.26 3.61 4.97
C TYR A 176 11.09 3.35 5.92
N ARG A 177 11.23 2.47 6.91
CA ARG A 177 10.19 2.26 7.93
C ARG A 177 9.87 3.52 8.74
N LEU A 178 10.78 4.49 8.80
CA LEU A 178 10.54 5.75 9.49
C LEU A 178 9.74 6.77 8.66
N HIS A 179 9.73 6.66 7.31
CA HIS A 179 9.17 7.75 6.52
C HIS A 179 8.40 7.38 5.24
N ARG A 180 8.68 6.22 4.63
CA ARG A 180 8.08 5.87 3.32
C ARG A 180 7.91 4.37 3.08
N GLY A 181 8.19 3.56 4.06
CA GLY A 181 8.11 2.10 3.95
C GLY A 181 7.06 1.52 4.89
N ILE A 182 6.56 0.34 4.53
CA ILE A 182 5.60 -0.41 5.34
C ILE A 182 5.83 -1.92 5.20
N ASP A 183 5.43 -2.68 6.20
CA ASP A 183 5.40 -4.13 6.16
C ASP A 183 4.11 -4.66 5.53
N ALA A 184 4.20 -5.77 4.80
CA ALA A 184 3.03 -6.38 4.17
C ALA A 184 1.98 -6.85 5.19
N ARG A 185 2.40 -7.23 6.39
CA ARG A 185 1.51 -7.63 7.50
C ARG A 185 0.72 -6.44 8.02
N ASP A 186 1.37 -5.26 8.16
CA ASP A 186 0.69 -4.03 8.56
C ASP A 186 -0.28 -3.54 7.47
N VAL A 187 0.05 -3.74 6.19
CA VAL A 187 -0.89 -3.49 5.08
C VAL A 187 -2.09 -4.42 5.19
N ALA A 188 -1.88 -5.71 5.47
CA ALA A 188 -2.97 -6.67 5.62
C ALA A 188 -3.89 -6.33 6.81
N ASP A 189 -3.32 -5.90 7.94
CA ASP A 189 -4.10 -5.43 9.09
C ASP A 189 -4.92 -4.16 8.76
N ALA A 190 -4.37 -3.23 7.98
CA ALA A 190 -5.12 -2.06 7.50
C ALA A 190 -6.32 -2.46 6.61
N HIS A 191 -6.14 -3.47 5.74
CA HIS A 191 -7.22 -4.00 4.91
C HIS A 191 -8.31 -4.69 5.75
N ALA A 192 -7.92 -5.47 6.76
CA ALA A 192 -8.85 -6.12 7.67
C ALA A 192 -9.69 -5.10 8.45
N LEU A 193 -9.07 -4.07 9.02
CA LEU A 193 -9.78 -3.01 9.74
C LEU A 193 -10.67 -2.16 8.81
N ALA A 194 -10.23 -1.88 7.58
CA ALA A 194 -11.07 -1.22 6.59
C ALA A 194 -12.30 -2.07 6.21
N LEU A 195 -12.14 -3.40 6.16
CA LEU A 195 -13.24 -4.33 5.92
C LEU A 195 -14.27 -4.31 7.07
N GLU A 196 -13.83 -4.17 8.30
CA GLU A 196 -14.69 -4.14 9.49
C GLU A 196 -15.37 -2.78 9.70
N SER A 197 -14.82 -1.70 9.13
CA SER A 197 -15.35 -0.36 9.27
C SER A 197 -16.78 -0.26 8.74
N ALA A 198 -17.69 0.26 9.58
CA ALA A 198 -19.11 0.44 9.23
C ALA A 198 -19.37 1.69 8.37
N SER A 199 -18.35 2.46 8.02
CA SER A 199 -18.49 3.74 7.29
C SER A 199 -18.92 3.49 5.85
N GLY A 200 -19.96 4.17 5.40
CA GLY A 200 -20.39 4.24 3.99
C GLY A 200 -19.64 5.31 3.19
N GLY A 201 -19.91 5.35 1.88
CA GLY A 201 -19.29 6.33 0.97
C GLY A 201 -17.84 6.00 0.61
N PHE A 202 -17.14 6.99 0.04
CA PHE A 202 -15.74 6.87 -0.37
C PHE A 202 -14.81 7.46 0.68
N ARG A 203 -13.83 6.67 1.12
CA ARG A 203 -12.79 7.09 2.05
C ARG A 203 -11.40 6.74 1.49
N ARG A 204 -10.39 7.53 1.86
CA ARG A 204 -8.98 7.26 1.51
C ARG A 204 -8.08 7.42 2.71
N PHE A 205 -7.03 6.60 2.77
CA PHE A 205 -6.06 6.62 3.87
C PHE A 205 -4.64 6.37 3.36
N VAL A 206 -3.68 7.13 3.88
CA VAL A 206 -2.26 6.85 3.73
C VAL A 206 -1.88 5.74 4.71
N ILE A 207 -1.34 4.64 4.18
CA ILE A 207 -0.91 3.48 4.94
C ILE A 207 0.61 3.37 4.84
N SER A 208 1.31 3.82 5.89
CA SER A 208 2.77 3.87 5.98
C SER A 208 3.23 3.43 7.36
N GLY A 209 4.52 3.14 7.53
CA GLY A 209 5.13 2.92 8.84
C GLY A 209 4.90 4.10 9.78
N ALA A 210 4.94 3.86 11.08
CA ALA A 210 4.88 4.94 12.06
C ALA A 210 6.09 5.86 11.90
N THR A 211 5.84 7.15 11.65
CA THR A 211 6.92 8.11 11.55
C THR A 211 7.23 8.77 12.89
N PRO A 212 8.50 8.89 13.29
CA PRO A 212 8.91 9.68 14.44
C PRO A 212 9.06 11.16 14.09
N PHE A 213 9.06 11.51 12.79
CA PHE A 213 9.20 12.88 12.32
C PHE A 213 7.94 13.68 12.52
N LEU A 214 8.11 15.00 12.66
CA LEU A 214 7.05 15.98 12.78
C LEU A 214 7.05 16.90 11.55
N PRO A 215 5.93 17.59 11.25
CA PRO A 215 5.85 18.50 10.11
C PRO A 215 6.95 19.59 10.07
N GLU A 216 7.42 20.05 11.23
CA GLU A 216 8.51 21.03 11.34
C GLU A 216 9.89 20.51 10.97
N ASP A 217 10.11 19.18 10.95
CA ASP A 217 11.39 18.59 10.61
C ASP A 217 11.69 18.65 9.09
N VAL A 218 10.70 18.94 8.24
CA VAL A 218 10.84 18.87 6.78
C VAL A 218 11.90 19.78 6.19
N GLU A 219 12.17 20.90 6.82
CA GLU A 219 13.20 21.85 6.37
C GLU A 219 14.61 21.27 6.56
N GLU A 220 14.84 20.53 7.65
CA GLU A 220 16.14 19.93 7.97
C GLU A 220 16.37 18.58 7.27
N LEU A 221 15.30 17.81 6.97
CA LEU A 221 15.40 16.45 6.44
C LEU A 221 16.13 16.35 5.09
N THR A 222 16.11 17.39 4.25
CA THR A 222 16.78 17.38 2.94
C THR A 222 18.27 17.68 3.00
N GLY A 223 18.75 18.37 4.05
CA GLY A 223 20.16 18.76 4.15
C GLY A 223 20.86 18.23 5.39
N HIS A 224 20.12 17.92 6.44
CA HIS A 224 20.64 17.55 7.75
C HIS A 224 19.97 16.32 8.34
N ALA A 225 19.57 15.34 7.50
CA ALA A 225 18.88 14.15 7.95
C ALA A 225 19.55 13.39 9.10
N PRO A 226 20.90 13.27 9.19
CA PRO A 226 21.54 12.62 10.35
C PRO A 226 21.19 13.29 11.67
N ALA A 227 21.25 14.64 11.77
CA ALA A 227 20.92 15.36 12.99
C ALA A 227 19.43 15.21 13.39
N VAL A 228 18.54 15.15 12.39
CA VAL A 228 17.11 14.88 12.66
C VAL A 228 16.92 13.45 13.16
N LEU A 229 17.62 12.47 12.57
CA LEU A 229 17.59 11.07 13.02
C LEU A 229 18.11 10.91 14.45
N GLU A 230 19.21 11.61 14.83
CA GLU A 230 19.72 11.61 16.20
C GLU A 230 18.66 12.12 17.20
N ARG A 231 17.90 13.13 16.83
CA ARG A 231 16.84 13.72 17.65
C ARG A 231 15.56 12.87 17.70
N ARG A 232 15.16 12.27 16.58
CA ARG A 232 13.84 11.60 16.40
C ARG A 232 13.89 10.08 16.49
N ALA A 233 15.03 9.46 16.19
CA ALA A 233 15.22 8.02 16.17
C ALA A 233 16.61 7.60 16.68
N PRO A 234 17.02 8.02 17.89
CA PRO A 234 18.36 7.80 18.43
C PRO A 234 18.75 6.31 18.47
N GLU A 235 17.82 5.43 18.77
CA GLU A 235 18.05 3.98 18.78
C GLU A 235 18.48 3.44 17.40
N LEU A 236 17.87 3.93 16.30
CA LEU A 236 18.30 3.54 14.95
C LEU A 236 19.73 4.02 14.69
N VAL A 237 20.08 5.25 15.12
CA VAL A 237 21.41 5.81 14.94
C VAL A 237 22.47 4.97 15.66
N GLU A 238 22.20 4.58 16.92
CA GLU A 238 23.10 3.71 17.69
C GLU A 238 23.28 2.33 17.02
N ILE A 239 22.21 1.74 16.50
CA ILE A 239 22.27 0.47 15.79
C ILE A 239 23.10 0.59 14.51
N PHE A 240 22.91 1.67 13.74
CA PHE A 240 23.67 1.93 12.53
C PHE A 240 25.16 2.06 12.84
N ALA A 241 25.51 2.83 13.89
CA ALA A 241 26.89 2.96 14.34
C ALA A 241 27.52 1.60 14.72
N ARG A 242 26.82 0.77 15.50
CA ARG A 242 27.29 -0.56 15.91
C ARG A 242 27.47 -1.51 14.72
N ARG A 243 26.65 -1.38 13.67
CA ARG A 243 26.71 -2.23 12.46
C ARG A 243 27.64 -1.65 11.39
N GLY A 244 28.23 -0.48 11.60
CA GLY A 244 29.06 0.22 10.61
C GLY A 244 28.28 0.71 9.40
N TRP A 245 26.99 1.01 9.56
CA TRP A 245 26.13 1.49 8.49
C TRP A 245 26.08 3.02 8.47
N LEU A 246 26.03 3.58 7.26
CA LEU A 246 25.90 5.02 7.08
C LEU A 246 24.45 5.47 7.17
N LEU A 247 24.21 6.56 7.88
CA LEU A 247 22.92 7.24 7.87
C LEU A 247 22.68 7.91 6.50
N PRO A 248 21.41 8.04 6.05
CA PRO A 248 21.10 8.78 4.83
C PRO A 248 21.47 10.25 5.00
N LYS A 249 22.06 10.86 3.97
CA LYS A 249 22.39 12.28 3.95
C LYS A 249 21.14 13.17 3.88
N ALA A 250 20.09 12.66 3.24
CA ALA A 250 18.83 13.37 3.02
C ALA A 250 17.63 12.40 3.08
N ILE A 251 16.50 12.95 3.53
CA ILE A 251 15.17 12.32 3.44
C ILE A 251 14.27 13.29 2.70
N ASP A 252 13.72 12.85 1.56
CA ASP A 252 13.01 13.70 0.61
C ASP A 252 11.50 13.84 0.92
N ARG A 253 10.93 12.93 1.69
CA ARG A 253 9.50 12.90 2.02
C ARG A 253 9.20 12.09 3.26
N VAL A 254 8.09 12.43 3.89
CA VAL A 254 7.48 11.68 5.00
C VAL A 254 6.01 11.42 4.70
N TYR A 255 5.59 10.16 4.75
CA TYR A 255 4.18 9.79 4.66
C TYR A 255 3.58 9.70 6.05
N SER A 256 2.53 10.49 6.31
CA SER A 256 1.83 10.52 7.60
C SER A 256 0.64 9.56 7.60
N PRO A 257 0.64 8.51 8.43
CA PRO A 257 -0.49 7.59 8.55
C PRO A 257 -1.54 8.04 9.59
N MET A 258 -1.48 9.30 10.04
CA MET A 258 -2.24 9.75 11.21
C MET A 258 -3.75 9.66 11.04
N LEU A 259 -4.28 9.85 9.81
CA LEU A 259 -5.71 9.71 9.55
C LEU A 259 -6.16 8.26 9.73
N ALA A 260 -5.39 7.29 9.20
CA ALA A 260 -5.67 5.86 9.37
C ALA A 260 -5.60 5.44 10.85
N ILE A 261 -4.62 5.95 11.59
CA ILE A 261 -4.50 5.68 13.04
C ILE A 261 -5.74 6.17 13.79
N ARG A 262 -6.18 7.40 13.51
CA ARG A 262 -7.31 8.03 14.20
C ARG A 262 -8.66 7.41 13.83
N GLU A 263 -8.88 7.13 12.54
CA GLU A 263 -10.23 6.81 12.03
C GLU A 263 -10.46 5.33 11.75
N LEU A 264 -9.41 4.54 11.44
CA LEU A 264 -9.51 3.08 11.35
C LEU A 264 -9.09 2.37 12.64
N GLY A 265 -8.51 3.09 13.62
CA GLY A 265 -7.89 2.47 14.78
C GLY A 265 -6.67 1.59 14.44
N TRP A 266 -6.18 1.72 13.19
CA TRP A 266 -5.03 0.99 12.70
C TRP A 266 -3.71 1.58 13.21
N ARG A 267 -2.73 0.70 13.52
CA ARG A 267 -1.36 1.12 13.87
C ARG A 267 -0.36 0.17 13.24
N PRO A 268 0.67 0.67 12.53
CA PRO A 268 1.76 -0.17 12.05
C PRO A 268 2.56 -0.71 13.25
N ARG A 269 2.91 -2.00 13.20
CA ARG A 269 3.59 -2.72 14.30
C ARG A 269 4.99 -3.16 13.93
N HIS A 270 5.30 -3.22 12.62
CA HIS A 270 6.55 -3.76 12.10
C HIS A 270 7.47 -2.60 11.67
N ASP A 271 8.17 -2.02 12.64
CA ASP A 271 9.08 -0.90 12.43
C ASP A 271 10.49 -1.35 11.94
N PHE A 272 11.49 -0.49 12.10
CA PHE A 272 12.86 -0.79 11.71
C PHE A 272 13.49 -1.93 12.52
N ARG A 273 13.08 -2.16 13.78
CA ARG A 273 13.57 -3.27 14.61
C ARG A 273 13.19 -4.62 14.00
N GLU A 274 12.00 -4.69 13.43
CA GLU A 274 11.56 -5.88 12.70
C GLU A 274 12.41 -6.15 11.46
N VAL A 275 12.83 -5.10 10.74
CA VAL A 275 13.76 -5.25 9.60
C VAL A 275 15.08 -5.86 10.05
N LEU A 276 15.61 -5.41 11.19
CA LEU A 276 16.86 -5.92 11.76
C LEU A 276 16.73 -7.37 12.21
N ARG A 277 15.62 -7.70 12.88
CA ARG A 277 15.32 -9.07 13.30
C ARG A 277 15.25 -10.01 12.09
N MET A 278 14.51 -9.61 11.04
CA MET A 278 14.41 -10.38 9.81
C MET A 278 15.76 -10.59 9.11
N LEU A 279 16.64 -9.58 9.14
CA LEU A 279 18.00 -9.70 8.61
C LEU A 279 18.81 -10.72 9.41
N ASP A 280 18.80 -10.61 10.74
CA ASP A 280 19.58 -11.47 11.64
C ASP A 280 19.09 -12.93 11.59
N GLU A 281 17.82 -13.15 11.26
CA GLU A 281 17.22 -14.48 11.05
C GLU A 281 17.40 -15.01 9.59
N GLY A 282 18.04 -14.26 8.70
CA GLY A 282 18.23 -14.64 7.30
C GLY A 282 16.96 -14.69 6.46
N SER A 283 15.96 -13.90 6.80
CA SER A 283 14.68 -13.83 6.08
C SER A 283 14.86 -13.30 4.65
N SER A 284 14.21 -13.93 3.68
CA SER A 284 14.16 -13.46 2.28
C SER A 284 13.38 -12.15 2.08
N GLU A 285 12.73 -11.65 3.13
CA GLU A 285 11.97 -10.39 3.11
C GLU A 285 12.87 -9.15 3.20
N VAL A 286 14.14 -9.32 3.55
CA VAL A 286 15.15 -8.27 3.70
C VAL A 286 16.40 -8.67 2.94
N LEU A 287 16.92 -7.79 2.10
CA LEU A 287 18.17 -8.03 1.42
C LEU A 287 19.37 -7.71 2.34
N PRO A 288 20.48 -8.45 2.24
CA PRO A 288 21.68 -8.12 2.99
C PRO A 288 22.18 -6.72 2.64
N PRO A 289 22.94 -6.07 3.55
CA PRO A 289 23.60 -4.80 3.23
C PRO A 289 24.46 -4.95 1.98
N ARG A 290 24.43 -3.95 1.10
CA ARG A 290 25.38 -3.92 -0.03
C ARG A 290 26.74 -3.48 0.50
N ASN A 291 27.77 -4.26 0.24
CA ASN A 291 29.15 -3.80 0.44
C ASN A 291 29.41 -2.67 -0.56
N HIS A 292 29.68 -1.48 -0.07
CA HIS A 292 30.14 -0.33 -0.86
C HIS A 292 31.67 -0.38 -0.99
#